data_2f9612a78fe0a26b44401c1cc25fd5a7
#
_entry.id   2f9612a78fe0a26b44401c1cc25fd5a7
#
_cell.length_a   1.000
_cell.length_b   1.000
_cell.length_c   1.000
_cell.angle_alpha   90.00
_cell.angle_beta   90.00
_cell.angle_gamma   90.00
#
_symmetry.space_group_name_H-M   'P 1'
#
loop_
_entity.id
_entity.type
_entity.pdbx_description
1 polymer ?
#
loop_
_entity_poly.entity_id
_entity_poly.type
_entity_poly.pdbx_seq_one_letter_code
_entity_poly.pdbx_strand_id
1 'polypeptide(L)'
;QELYMAVTGTNPRIDKGEKLPVNRVTWYDAVYFCNELTKVTMGEDECCYSISYIEKDEDGNITWAKVSWDQNKKGYRLPTEAEWEMAARGGVQGGWDYKYSGSDDINVVAWYDGNAYENKCESNVAKNVGLKKANKAGLYDMSGNVYEWCWDAMNEWSRIYRGGGYYSYSSECTVIYRAYDDAYERYNTLGFRVCRSL
;
A
#
# COMPACT_ATOMS: atom_id res chain seq x y z
N GLN A 1 0.10 -2.04 10.99
CA GLN A 1 -0.93 -2.95 11.54
C GLN A 1 -1.67 -2.30 12.71
N GLU A 2 -0.98 -1.59 13.61
CA GLU A 2 -1.61 -0.92 14.76
C GLU A 2 -2.78 -0.03 14.35
N LEU A 3 -2.55 0.89 13.41
CA LEU A 3 -3.60 1.79 12.94
C LEU A 3 -4.74 1.03 12.24
N TYR A 4 -4.42 0.01 11.45
CA TYR A 4 -5.44 -0.79 10.76
C TYR A 4 -6.35 -1.48 11.76
N MET A 5 -5.77 -2.10 12.79
CA MET A 5 -6.51 -2.76 13.87
C MET A 5 -7.35 -1.77 14.70
N ALA A 6 -6.80 -0.60 15.00
CA ALA A 6 -7.51 0.44 15.76
C ALA A 6 -8.75 0.95 15.01
N VAL A 7 -8.71 1.01 13.68
CA VAL A 7 -9.79 1.54 12.82
C VAL A 7 -10.81 0.46 12.45
N THR A 8 -10.36 -0.77 12.11
CA THR A 8 -11.24 -1.83 11.59
C THR A 8 -11.60 -2.90 12.62
N GLY A 9 -10.90 -2.95 13.74
CA GLY A 9 -11.04 -4.01 14.75
C GLY A 9 -10.42 -5.35 14.35
N THR A 10 -9.78 -5.45 13.18
CA THR A 10 -9.23 -6.70 12.62
C THR A 10 -7.76 -6.54 12.23
N ASN A 11 -7.05 -7.67 12.17
CA ASN A 11 -5.68 -7.72 11.60
C ASN A 11 -5.59 -8.98 10.73
N PRO A 12 -5.64 -8.85 9.39
CA PRO A 12 -5.72 -9.98 8.46
C PRO A 12 -4.41 -10.75 8.34
N ARG A 13 -3.32 -10.23 8.92
CA ARG A 13 -2.00 -10.81 8.81
C ARG A 13 -1.75 -11.97 9.79
N ILE A 14 -0.94 -12.95 9.34
CA ILE A 14 -0.47 -14.08 10.16
C ILE A 14 0.59 -13.59 11.18
N ASP A 15 1.60 -12.85 10.72
CA ASP A 15 2.66 -12.32 11.58
C ASP A 15 2.21 -10.98 12.17
N LYS A 16 2.15 -10.92 13.49
CA LYS A 16 1.65 -9.74 14.20
C LYS A 16 2.79 -8.89 14.73
N GLY A 17 2.70 -7.58 14.52
CA GLY A 17 3.64 -6.60 15.04
C GLY A 17 3.13 -5.19 14.77
N GLU A 18 3.13 -4.35 15.78
CA GLU A 18 2.56 -2.99 15.72
C GLU A 18 3.13 -2.15 14.56
N LYS A 19 4.44 -2.25 14.35
CA LYS A 19 5.16 -1.50 13.32
C LYS A 19 5.31 -2.23 11.98
N LEU A 20 4.77 -3.44 11.84
CA LEU A 20 4.77 -4.12 10.55
C LEU A 20 3.70 -3.51 9.61
N PRO A 21 3.93 -3.50 8.29
CA PRO A 21 2.89 -3.07 7.35
C PRO A 21 1.69 -4.01 7.44
N VAL A 22 0.49 -3.50 7.24
CA VAL A 22 -0.66 -4.37 6.99
C VAL A 22 -0.50 -4.99 5.60
N ASN A 23 -0.84 -6.27 5.48
CA ASN A 23 -0.87 -6.99 4.21
C ASN A 23 -2.01 -8.03 4.23
N ARG A 24 -2.18 -8.82 3.17
CA ARG A 24 -3.31 -9.73 2.98
C ARG A 24 -4.64 -8.99 3.00
N VAL A 25 -4.68 -7.82 2.46
CA VAL A 25 -5.87 -6.98 2.28
C VAL A 25 -6.23 -6.92 0.81
N THR A 26 -7.49 -7.04 0.48
CA THR A 26 -8.00 -6.80 -0.86
C THR A 26 -7.95 -5.29 -1.16
N TRP A 27 -8.10 -4.93 -2.43
CA TRP A 27 -8.26 -3.52 -2.79
C TRP A 27 -9.53 -2.92 -2.14
N TYR A 28 -10.59 -3.71 -2.03
CA TYR A 28 -11.83 -3.30 -1.37
C TYR A 28 -11.65 -3.05 0.13
N ASP A 29 -10.88 -3.90 0.83
CA ASP A 29 -10.54 -3.68 2.24
C ASP A 29 -9.76 -2.39 2.44
N ALA A 30 -8.83 -2.09 1.53
CA ALA A 30 -8.04 -0.85 1.58
C ALA A 30 -8.91 0.39 1.38
N VAL A 31 -9.86 0.35 0.43
CA VAL A 31 -10.86 1.41 0.19
C VAL A 31 -11.78 1.58 1.41
N TYR A 32 -12.27 0.48 1.96
CA TYR A 32 -13.09 0.48 3.17
C TYR A 32 -12.34 1.12 4.35
N PHE A 33 -11.09 0.71 4.57
CA PHE A 33 -10.24 1.30 5.61
C PHE A 33 -10.08 2.81 5.46
N CYS A 34 -9.90 3.32 4.24
CA CYS A 34 -9.81 4.77 3.99
C CYS A 34 -11.04 5.52 4.50
N ASN A 35 -12.24 5.00 4.24
CA ASN A 35 -13.47 5.59 4.75
C ASN A 35 -13.57 5.50 6.27
N GLU A 36 -13.29 4.34 6.86
CA GLU A 36 -13.35 4.19 8.32
C GLU A 36 -12.35 5.11 9.02
N LEU A 37 -11.14 5.25 8.50
CA LEU A 37 -10.16 6.21 9.00
C LEU A 37 -10.66 7.65 8.88
N THR A 38 -11.33 7.98 7.77
CA THR A 38 -11.93 9.31 7.57
C THR A 38 -13.03 9.57 8.58
N LYS A 39 -13.94 8.63 8.80
CA LYS A 39 -15.04 8.76 9.77
C LYS A 39 -14.54 9.10 11.17
N VAL A 40 -13.51 8.39 11.64
CA VAL A 40 -12.98 8.58 13.00
C VAL A 40 -12.12 9.84 13.16
N THR A 41 -11.62 10.41 12.07
CA THR A 41 -10.69 11.56 12.14
C THR A 41 -11.27 12.87 11.63
N MET A 42 -12.20 12.82 10.66
CA MET A 42 -12.70 13.99 9.93
C MET A 42 -14.24 14.05 9.87
N GLY A 43 -14.91 12.92 10.10
CA GLY A 43 -16.36 12.79 9.95
C GLY A 43 -16.79 12.09 8.66
N GLU A 44 -17.99 11.52 8.70
CA GLU A 44 -18.53 10.70 7.59
C GLU A 44 -18.73 11.51 6.30
N ASP A 45 -19.06 12.79 6.43
CA ASP A 45 -19.27 13.68 5.29
C ASP A 45 -18.03 13.85 4.40
N GLU A 46 -16.83 13.59 4.93
CA GLU A 46 -15.57 13.70 4.19
C GLU A 46 -15.12 12.38 3.55
N CYS A 47 -15.87 11.29 3.70
CA CYS A 47 -15.55 10.01 3.06
C CYS A 47 -15.44 10.16 1.54
N CYS A 48 -14.28 9.76 0.99
CA CYS A 48 -14.00 9.84 -0.44
C CYS A 48 -14.74 8.78 -1.26
N TYR A 49 -15.16 7.67 -0.64
CA TYR A 49 -15.74 6.56 -1.38
C TYR A 49 -17.18 6.29 -0.96
N SER A 50 -18.05 6.08 -1.96
CA SER A 50 -19.33 5.42 -1.75
C SER A 50 -19.15 3.94 -2.01
N ILE A 51 -19.45 3.10 -1.00
CA ILE A 51 -19.27 1.65 -1.05
C ILE A 51 -20.65 1.00 -0.83
N SER A 52 -21.09 0.14 -1.74
CA SER A 52 -22.36 -0.56 -1.66
C SER A 52 -22.25 -1.97 -2.23
N TYR A 53 -23.25 -2.83 -1.96
CA TYR A 53 -23.30 -4.22 -2.41
C TYR A 53 -22.05 -5.01 -2.00
N ILE A 54 -21.69 -4.95 -0.71
CA ILE A 54 -20.47 -5.57 -0.18
C ILE A 54 -20.67 -7.08 -0.08
N GLU A 55 -19.78 -7.84 -0.73
CA GLU A 55 -19.62 -9.29 -0.57
C GLU A 55 -18.35 -9.58 0.21
N LYS A 56 -18.40 -10.61 1.08
CA LYS A 56 -17.26 -10.99 1.94
C LYS A 56 -17.01 -12.48 1.85
N ASP A 57 -15.72 -12.86 2.04
CA ASP A 57 -15.34 -14.25 2.26
C ASP A 57 -15.64 -14.71 3.71
N GLU A 58 -15.34 -16.00 3.99
CA GLU A 58 -15.54 -16.61 5.31
C GLU A 58 -14.66 -15.96 6.40
N ASP A 59 -13.55 -15.36 6.03
CA ASP A 59 -12.64 -14.62 6.94
C ASP A 59 -13.08 -13.16 7.16
N GLY A 60 -14.11 -12.70 6.45
CA GLY A 60 -14.68 -11.36 6.56
C GLY A 60 -14.02 -10.30 5.67
N ASN A 61 -13.07 -10.69 4.78
CA ASN A 61 -12.46 -9.76 3.83
C ASN A 61 -13.44 -9.45 2.71
N ILE A 62 -13.43 -8.23 2.20
CA ILE A 62 -14.33 -7.80 1.12
C ILE A 62 -13.81 -8.35 -0.21
N THR A 63 -14.57 -9.24 -0.83
CA THR A 63 -14.23 -9.86 -2.12
C THR A 63 -14.80 -9.10 -3.29
N TRP A 64 -15.90 -8.39 -3.09
CA TRP A 64 -16.50 -7.51 -4.07
C TRP A 64 -17.30 -6.39 -3.42
N ALA A 65 -17.30 -5.22 -4.05
CA ALA A 65 -18.20 -4.12 -3.73
C ALA A 65 -18.33 -3.18 -4.93
N LYS A 66 -19.46 -2.51 -5.03
CA LYS A 66 -19.59 -1.37 -5.94
C LYS A 66 -18.99 -0.14 -5.26
N VAL A 67 -17.92 0.39 -5.85
CA VAL A 67 -17.19 1.56 -5.32
C VAL A 67 -17.22 2.70 -6.32
N SER A 68 -17.48 3.91 -5.84
CA SER A 68 -17.27 5.15 -6.59
C SER A 68 -16.51 6.16 -5.74
N TRP A 69 -15.70 7.01 -6.38
CA TRP A 69 -14.90 8.04 -5.73
C TRP A 69 -15.46 9.43 -6.00
N ASP A 70 -15.76 10.18 -4.93
CA ASP A 70 -16.04 11.61 -4.98
C ASP A 70 -14.75 12.40 -4.76
N GLN A 71 -14.24 13.00 -5.82
CA GLN A 71 -12.98 13.76 -5.81
C GLN A 71 -13.08 15.11 -5.08
N ASN A 72 -14.29 15.56 -4.72
CA ASN A 72 -14.48 16.79 -3.97
C ASN A 72 -14.29 16.61 -2.46
N LYS A 73 -14.26 15.36 -1.99
CA LYS A 73 -14.05 15.02 -0.58
C LYS A 73 -12.58 15.08 -0.19
N LYS A 74 -12.32 15.42 1.07
CA LYS A 74 -10.98 15.64 1.63
C LYS A 74 -10.48 14.50 2.52
N GLY A 75 -11.26 13.44 2.65
CA GLY A 75 -10.93 12.27 3.45
C GLY A 75 -9.74 11.47 2.93
N TYR A 76 -9.42 10.43 3.66
CA TYR A 76 -8.37 9.50 3.26
C TYR A 76 -8.82 8.64 2.07
N ARG A 77 -7.88 8.34 1.21
CA ARG A 77 -8.06 7.53 0.01
C ARG A 77 -6.78 6.80 -0.40
N LEU A 78 -6.88 5.86 -1.31
CA LEU A 78 -5.72 5.32 -2.00
C LEU A 78 -5.13 6.41 -2.93
N PRO A 79 -3.80 6.45 -3.10
CA PRO A 79 -3.18 7.26 -4.14
C PRO A 79 -3.60 6.74 -5.52
N THR A 80 -3.73 7.64 -6.49
CA THR A 80 -3.67 7.23 -7.89
C THR A 80 -2.27 6.71 -8.19
N GLU A 81 -2.12 5.90 -9.25
CA GLU A 81 -0.81 5.40 -9.68
C GLU A 81 0.17 6.54 -9.96
N ALA A 82 -0.30 7.62 -10.58
CA ALA A 82 0.51 8.81 -10.86
C ALA A 82 0.95 9.53 -9.58
N GLU A 83 0.07 9.67 -8.59
CA GLU A 83 0.41 10.24 -7.28
C GLU A 83 1.40 9.35 -6.53
N TRP A 84 1.21 8.03 -6.59
CA TRP A 84 2.13 7.08 -5.99
C TRP A 84 3.54 7.21 -6.60
N GLU A 85 3.65 7.24 -7.94
CA GLU A 85 4.94 7.38 -8.62
C GLU A 85 5.59 8.74 -8.33
N MET A 86 4.83 9.84 -8.34
CA MET A 86 5.32 11.15 -7.96
C MET A 86 5.87 11.14 -6.53
N ALA A 87 5.15 10.54 -5.59
CA ALA A 87 5.58 10.39 -4.21
C ALA A 87 6.86 9.53 -4.08
N ALA A 88 6.93 8.40 -4.82
CA ALA A 88 8.11 7.53 -4.85
C ALA A 88 9.35 8.24 -5.42
N ARG A 89 9.19 9.12 -6.39
CA ARG A 89 10.26 9.97 -6.94
C ARG A 89 10.69 11.10 -6.01
N GLY A 90 10.03 11.27 -4.84
CA GLY A 90 10.35 12.28 -3.83
C GLY A 90 9.57 13.59 -3.98
N GLY A 91 8.41 13.55 -4.63
CA GLY A 91 7.53 14.70 -4.83
C GLY A 91 8.09 15.73 -5.83
N VAL A 92 7.52 16.93 -5.86
CA VAL A 92 7.92 18.00 -6.81
C VAL A 92 9.36 18.48 -6.64
N GLN A 93 9.97 18.25 -5.48
CA GLN A 93 11.37 18.60 -5.19
C GLN A 93 12.32 17.39 -5.27
N GLY A 94 11.83 16.25 -5.74
CA GLY A 94 12.47 14.96 -5.61
C GLY A 94 13.62 14.70 -6.59
N GLY A 95 14.29 13.57 -6.37
CA GLY A 95 15.30 13.00 -7.26
C GLY A 95 14.63 12.15 -8.34
N TRP A 96 14.13 12.78 -9.38
CA TRP A 96 13.39 12.13 -10.47
C TRP A 96 14.17 11.05 -11.20
N ASP A 97 15.50 11.09 -11.11
CA ASP A 97 16.41 10.22 -11.87
C ASP A 97 16.81 8.94 -11.12
N TYR A 98 16.46 8.80 -9.83
CA TYR A 98 16.79 7.59 -9.08
C TYR A 98 15.98 6.38 -9.55
N LYS A 99 16.67 5.23 -9.65
CA LYS A 99 16.08 3.95 -10.01
C LYS A 99 15.08 3.46 -8.95
N TYR A 100 15.42 3.66 -7.66
CA TYR A 100 14.59 3.34 -6.50
C TYR A 100 14.20 4.61 -5.76
N SER A 101 13.25 4.53 -4.86
CA SER A 101 12.77 5.70 -4.13
C SER A 101 13.84 6.31 -3.24
N GLY A 102 14.55 7.31 -3.77
CA GLY A 102 15.58 8.10 -3.07
C GLY A 102 17.02 7.59 -3.20
N SER A 103 17.30 6.56 -4.01
CA SER A 103 18.66 6.06 -4.26
C SER A 103 18.73 5.18 -5.51
N ASP A 104 19.94 5.06 -6.11
CA ASP A 104 20.28 4.02 -7.08
C ASP A 104 20.76 2.72 -6.42
N ASP A 105 21.15 2.77 -5.13
CA ASP A 105 21.45 1.59 -4.34
C ASP A 105 20.20 1.10 -3.60
N ILE A 106 19.67 -0.03 -4.02
CA ILE A 106 18.45 -0.65 -3.46
C ILE A 106 18.62 -0.98 -1.96
N ASN A 107 19.81 -1.36 -1.52
CA ASN A 107 20.05 -1.78 -0.14
C ASN A 107 19.84 -0.65 0.87
N VAL A 108 19.94 0.59 0.41
CA VAL A 108 19.75 1.79 1.24
C VAL A 108 18.29 2.07 1.52
N VAL A 109 17.39 1.75 0.56
CA VAL A 109 16.00 2.23 0.56
C VAL A 109 14.95 1.13 0.60
N ALA A 110 15.32 -0.14 0.36
CA ALA A 110 14.35 -1.21 0.19
C ALA A 110 14.65 -2.45 1.04
N TRP A 111 13.57 -3.14 1.44
CA TRP A 111 13.58 -4.54 1.85
C TRP A 111 13.02 -5.37 0.70
N TYR A 112 13.85 -6.25 0.13
CA TYR A 112 13.55 -7.03 -1.07
C TYR A 112 14.15 -8.43 -0.95
N ASP A 113 14.01 -9.29 -1.95
CA ASP A 113 14.52 -10.68 -1.94
C ASP A 113 16.00 -10.79 -1.55
N GLY A 114 16.84 -9.82 -1.95
CA GLY A 114 18.27 -9.83 -1.65
C GLY A 114 18.66 -9.50 -0.21
N ASN A 115 17.76 -8.94 0.63
CA ASN A 115 18.13 -8.49 1.98
C ASN A 115 17.05 -8.62 3.06
N ALA A 116 15.88 -9.19 2.74
CA ALA A 116 14.76 -9.29 3.68
C ALA A 116 14.78 -10.55 4.56
N TYR A 117 15.82 -11.38 4.48
CA TYR A 117 15.98 -12.58 5.31
C TYR A 117 16.08 -12.25 6.80
N GLU A 118 15.48 -13.06 7.65
CA GLU A 118 15.69 -12.97 9.11
C GLU A 118 16.91 -13.76 9.58
N ASN A 119 17.15 -14.93 9.00
CA ASN A 119 18.34 -15.76 9.23
C ASN A 119 18.71 -16.46 7.93
N LYS A 120 19.95 -16.92 7.81
CA LYS A 120 20.51 -17.55 6.58
C LYS A 120 19.75 -18.78 6.06
N CYS A 121 18.73 -19.26 6.78
CA CYS A 121 17.96 -20.45 6.44
C CYS A 121 16.45 -20.27 6.50
N GLU A 122 15.95 -19.03 6.70
CA GLU A 122 14.53 -18.74 6.82
C GLU A 122 14.02 -17.89 5.65
N SER A 123 12.72 -17.98 5.41
CA SER A 123 12.05 -17.24 4.34
C SER A 123 12.12 -15.74 4.57
N ASN A 124 12.10 -14.97 3.49
CA ASN A 124 11.93 -13.52 3.53
C ASN A 124 10.67 -13.14 4.29
N VAL A 125 10.74 -12.06 5.07
CA VAL A 125 9.62 -11.52 5.83
C VAL A 125 9.56 -10.01 5.71
N ALA A 126 8.35 -9.44 5.82
CA ALA A 126 8.19 -8.01 5.90
C ALA A 126 8.88 -7.46 7.16
N LYS A 127 9.45 -6.29 7.06
CA LYS A 127 10.16 -5.60 8.15
C LYS A 127 9.30 -4.46 8.71
N ASN A 128 9.63 -4.02 9.92
CA ASN A 128 9.02 -2.82 10.47
C ASN A 128 9.19 -1.64 9.51
N VAL A 129 8.13 -0.84 9.39
CA VAL A 129 8.13 0.33 8.52
C VAL A 129 9.13 1.38 8.99
N GLY A 130 9.70 2.15 8.05
CA GLY A 130 10.56 3.28 8.35
C GLY A 130 11.99 2.92 8.77
N LEU A 131 12.48 1.70 8.54
CA LEU A 131 13.84 1.29 8.91
C LEU A 131 14.89 1.61 7.84
N LYS A 132 14.50 1.82 6.60
CA LYS A 132 15.38 2.22 5.50
C LYS A 132 15.42 3.74 5.37
N LYS A 133 16.22 4.26 4.46
CA LYS A 133 16.32 5.71 4.21
C LYS A 133 15.06 6.21 3.52
N ALA A 134 14.50 7.33 4.00
CA ALA A 134 13.42 8.04 3.33
C ALA A 134 13.89 8.70 2.02
N ASN A 135 12.97 8.88 1.09
CA ASN A 135 13.19 9.72 -0.08
C ASN A 135 13.14 11.23 0.28
N LYS A 136 13.29 12.11 -0.71
CA LYS A 136 13.30 13.58 -0.49
C LYS A 136 11.97 14.15 0.03
N ALA A 137 10.84 13.46 -0.20
CA ALA A 137 9.56 13.82 0.39
C ALA A 137 9.36 13.30 1.83
N GLY A 138 10.38 12.65 2.41
CA GLY A 138 10.30 12.05 3.75
C GLY A 138 9.53 10.74 3.80
N LEU A 139 9.26 10.10 2.64
CA LEU A 139 8.50 8.86 2.56
C LEU A 139 9.43 7.65 2.61
N TYR A 140 9.02 6.67 3.42
CA TYR A 140 9.72 5.39 3.61
C TYR A 140 9.03 4.28 2.85
N ASP A 141 9.79 3.20 2.57
CA ASP A 141 9.29 1.93 2.04
C ASP A 141 8.51 2.05 0.71
N MET A 142 8.77 3.12 -0.07
CA MET A 142 8.24 3.28 -1.42
C MET A 142 8.92 2.36 -2.45
N SER A 143 9.96 1.64 -2.03
CA SER A 143 10.63 0.56 -2.74
C SER A 143 10.78 -0.60 -1.78
N GLY A 144 10.23 -1.78 -2.10
CA GLY A 144 10.27 -2.97 -1.26
C GLY A 144 9.31 -2.97 -0.06
N ASN A 145 9.53 -3.86 0.88
CA ASN A 145 8.72 -4.21 2.02
C ASN A 145 7.41 -4.89 1.60
N VAL A 146 6.38 -4.16 1.23
CA VAL A 146 5.16 -4.70 0.61
C VAL A 146 4.77 -3.87 -0.59
N TYR A 147 4.20 -4.50 -1.62
CA TYR A 147 3.48 -3.81 -2.69
C TYR A 147 2.33 -3.00 -2.12
N GLU A 148 1.92 -1.96 -2.81
CA GLU A 148 0.90 -1.04 -2.36
C GLU A 148 -0.17 -0.84 -3.43
N TRP A 149 -1.43 -1.15 -3.07
CA TRP A 149 -2.57 -0.89 -3.92
C TRP A 149 -2.69 0.59 -4.28
N CYS A 150 -2.96 0.86 -5.56
CA CYS A 150 -3.38 2.15 -6.08
C CYS A 150 -4.87 2.16 -6.40
N TRP A 151 -5.44 3.35 -6.58
CA TRP A 151 -6.84 3.51 -7.00
C TRP A 151 -7.08 2.98 -8.41
N ASP A 152 -6.11 3.14 -9.31
CA ASP A 152 -6.27 2.95 -10.74
C ASP A 152 -6.59 1.51 -11.11
N ALA A 153 -7.48 1.38 -12.11
CA ALA A 153 -7.84 0.10 -12.70
C ALA A 153 -6.97 -0.20 -13.93
N MET A 154 -6.51 -1.44 -14.05
CA MET A 154 -5.94 -1.94 -15.29
C MET A 154 -7.04 -2.35 -16.26
N ASN A 155 -8.12 -2.93 -15.75
CA ASN A 155 -9.34 -3.31 -16.44
C ASN A 155 -10.52 -3.32 -15.45
N GLU A 156 -11.66 -3.86 -15.84
CA GLU A 156 -12.87 -3.90 -15.03
C GLU A 156 -12.67 -4.59 -13.66
N TRP A 157 -11.83 -5.63 -13.60
CA TRP A 157 -11.64 -6.48 -12.42
C TRP A 157 -10.36 -6.19 -11.67
N SER A 158 -9.32 -5.74 -12.38
CA SER A 158 -7.95 -5.67 -11.84
C SER A 158 -7.57 -4.25 -11.44
N ARG A 159 -6.79 -4.14 -10.37
CA ARG A 159 -6.23 -2.90 -9.84
C ARG A 159 -4.72 -2.91 -9.89
N ILE A 160 -4.14 -1.72 -10.01
CA ILE A 160 -2.70 -1.53 -10.06
C ILE A 160 -2.13 -1.51 -8.64
N TYR A 161 -0.93 -2.08 -8.49
CA TYR A 161 -0.11 -1.96 -7.29
C TYR A 161 1.35 -1.70 -7.66
N ARG A 162 2.07 -1.08 -6.73
CA ARG A 162 3.39 -0.50 -6.98
C ARG A 162 4.36 -0.86 -5.85
N GLY A 163 5.68 -0.60 -6.06
CA GLY A 163 6.71 -0.56 -5.03
C GLY A 163 7.55 -1.81 -4.86
N GLY A 164 7.08 -2.97 -5.23
CA GLY A 164 7.75 -4.23 -4.90
C GLY A 164 7.50 -4.67 -3.45
N GLY A 165 7.81 -5.91 -3.14
CA GLY A 165 7.69 -6.48 -1.81
C GLY A 165 8.97 -7.18 -1.37
N TYR A 166 8.98 -7.71 -0.17
CA TYR A 166 10.14 -8.38 0.43
C TYR A 166 10.53 -9.70 -0.25
N TYR A 167 9.72 -10.24 -1.15
CA TYR A 167 10.05 -11.36 -2.05
C TYR A 167 10.39 -10.92 -3.47
N SER A 168 10.27 -9.62 -3.78
CA SER A 168 10.48 -9.11 -5.13
C SER A 168 11.95 -9.06 -5.51
N TYR A 169 12.25 -9.31 -6.77
CA TYR A 169 13.56 -8.99 -7.33
C TYR A 169 13.79 -7.48 -7.35
N SER A 170 15.05 -7.08 -7.39
CA SER A 170 15.42 -5.65 -7.43
C SER A 170 14.79 -4.89 -8.60
N SER A 171 14.55 -5.54 -9.73
CA SER A 171 13.87 -4.96 -10.91
C SER A 171 12.42 -4.57 -10.64
N GLU A 172 11.75 -5.23 -9.70
CA GLU A 172 10.35 -5.00 -9.35
C GLU A 172 10.18 -3.89 -8.29
N CYS A 173 11.27 -3.53 -7.60
CA CYS A 173 11.28 -2.46 -6.59
C CYS A 173 11.59 -1.08 -7.18
N THR A 174 11.72 -0.95 -8.49
CA THR A 174 12.01 0.34 -9.15
C THR A 174 10.80 1.27 -9.10
N VAL A 175 11.05 2.59 -9.12
CA VAL A 175 9.97 3.60 -9.10
C VAL A 175 9.05 3.54 -10.31
N ILE A 176 9.48 2.92 -11.41
CA ILE A 176 8.69 2.79 -12.64
C ILE A 176 7.97 1.44 -12.77
N TYR A 177 8.36 0.43 -11.96
CA TYR A 177 7.73 -0.89 -12.06
C TYR A 177 6.27 -0.82 -11.61
N ARG A 178 5.41 -1.44 -12.38
CA ARG A 178 3.98 -1.56 -12.09
C ARG A 178 3.53 -3.00 -12.26
N ALA A 179 2.61 -3.40 -11.41
CA ALA A 179 1.93 -4.68 -11.52
C ALA A 179 0.43 -4.49 -11.27
N TYR A 180 -0.34 -5.51 -11.56
CA TYR A 180 -1.79 -5.51 -11.34
C TYR A 180 -2.27 -6.91 -11.02
N ASP A 181 -3.38 -6.99 -10.33
CA ASP A 181 -4.10 -8.23 -10.08
C ASP A 181 -5.58 -7.95 -9.83
N ASP A 182 -6.39 -8.98 -9.70
CA ASP A 182 -7.81 -8.83 -9.40
C ASP A 182 -8.02 -8.15 -8.03
N ALA A 183 -9.00 -7.27 -7.97
CA ALA A 183 -9.24 -6.42 -6.80
C ALA A 183 -9.54 -7.20 -5.50
N TYR A 184 -9.92 -8.48 -5.60
CA TYR A 184 -10.16 -9.36 -4.46
C TYR A 184 -8.92 -10.15 -4.01
N GLU A 185 -7.83 -10.12 -4.79
CA GLU A 185 -6.60 -10.83 -4.44
C GLU A 185 -5.93 -10.21 -3.21
N ARG A 186 -5.24 -11.05 -2.44
CA ARG A 186 -4.55 -10.67 -1.20
C ARG A 186 -3.33 -11.53 -0.95
N TYR A 187 -2.18 -10.92 -0.93
CA TYR A 187 -0.90 -11.61 -0.75
C TYR A 187 -0.18 -11.14 0.51
N ASN A 188 0.70 -11.97 1.04
CA ASN A 188 1.58 -11.60 2.16
C ASN A 188 2.49 -10.41 1.83
N THR A 189 2.69 -10.14 0.54
CA THR A 189 3.53 -9.06 0.04
C THR A 189 2.73 -7.85 -0.44
N LEU A 190 1.40 -7.81 -0.27
CA LEU A 190 0.53 -6.78 -0.80
C LEU A 190 -0.27 -6.10 0.31
N GLY A 191 -0.08 -4.82 0.45
CA GLY A 191 -0.75 -3.92 1.37
C GLY A 191 -1.15 -2.62 0.68
N PHE A 192 -1.14 -1.50 1.38
CA PHE A 192 -1.47 -0.18 0.83
C PHE A 192 -0.91 0.95 1.68
N ARG A 193 -0.92 2.15 1.13
CA ARG A 193 -0.78 3.40 1.86
C ARG A 193 -1.94 4.32 1.59
N VAL A 194 -2.19 5.25 2.51
CA VAL A 194 -3.22 6.26 2.34
C VAL A 194 -2.62 7.61 1.95
N CYS A 195 -3.41 8.40 1.24
CA CYS A 195 -3.18 9.81 1.02
C CYS A 195 -4.47 10.60 1.25
N ARG A 196 -4.40 11.93 1.21
CA ARG A 196 -5.57 12.81 1.19
C ARG A 196 -5.26 14.10 0.45
N SER A 197 -6.27 14.74 -0.08
CA SER A 197 -6.17 16.11 -0.61
C SER A 197 -6.15 17.11 0.53
N LEU A 198 -5.34 18.17 0.40
CA LEU A 198 -5.24 19.27 1.36
C LEU A 198 -6.35 20.31 1.12
#